data_ae5b96d70617d794073784d77afb0b99
#
_entry.id   ae5b96d70617d794073784d77afb0b99
#
_cell.length_a   1.000
_cell.length_b   1.000
_cell.length_c   1.000
_cell.angle_alpha   90.00
_cell.angle_beta   90.00
_cell.angle_gamma   90.00
#
_symmetry.space_group_name_H-M   'P 1'
#
loop_
_entity.id
_entity.type
_entity.pdbx_description
1 polymer ?
#
loop_
_entity_poly.entity_id
_entity_poly.type
_entity_poly.pdbx_seq_one_letter_code
_entity_poly.pdbx_strand_id
1 'polypeptide(L)'
;MEQPRIVARKLEPLRRSPDGTLDWALAESPDRGPAPPPEWAATADYLASLARSPVPPPPWWKAGAGFRASLETWTDPTSHSNNDEAPQGAVAGSIIFELTLAGWGYLCLEGQEAQKIGPGKGFWAGKPFGSSHYLPPESPGWTFARIEIQHPYFRSRLAKQVRAARRLVDVHPGEALTASVVRLVRGAICKDFQDQFEAESALFELVLTFERWTRRMANGAREDERLMDDVRSHVLATLPEALEVTDLASKFGMSRGHFSHFFRKRTGMTPSHFATQVRIQAVEKMLLSTREPLKTIADACGFANANHLCKVFRRFHHFTPTTFRQALR
;
A
#
# COMPACT_ATOMS: atom_id res chain seq x y z
N MET A 1 1.44 -33.22 17.91
CA MET A 1 0.88 -32.08 17.16
C MET A 1 1.74 -31.91 15.91
N GLU A 2 1.16 -32.27 14.77
CA GLU A 2 1.88 -32.31 13.49
C GLU A 2 2.12 -30.89 12.96
N GLN A 3 3.33 -30.66 12.45
CA GLN A 3 3.66 -29.45 11.70
C GLN A 3 2.78 -29.39 10.44
N PRO A 4 2.32 -28.20 10.01
CA PRO A 4 1.56 -28.09 8.77
C PRO A 4 2.42 -28.56 7.61
N ARG A 5 2.00 -29.64 6.95
CA ARG A 5 2.62 -30.18 5.75
C ARG A 5 2.43 -29.20 4.60
N ILE A 6 3.54 -28.80 3.98
CA ILE A 6 3.53 -28.13 2.67
C ILE A 6 2.94 -29.13 1.66
N VAL A 7 1.69 -28.92 1.27
CA VAL A 7 1.07 -29.71 0.20
C VAL A 7 1.46 -29.05 -1.12
N ALA A 8 2.59 -29.49 -1.68
CA ALA A 8 2.96 -29.12 -3.04
C ALA A 8 2.01 -29.80 -4.03
N ARG A 9 1.13 -29.04 -4.70
CA ARG A 9 0.45 -29.54 -5.90
C ARG A 9 1.50 -29.73 -7.01
N LYS A 10 1.43 -30.89 -7.68
CA LYS A 10 2.23 -31.21 -8.86
C LYS A 10 2.01 -30.13 -9.92
N LEU A 11 3.05 -29.34 -10.16
CA LEU A 11 3.15 -28.48 -11.34
C LEU A 11 3.94 -29.25 -12.39
N GLU A 12 3.46 -29.26 -13.64
CA GLU A 12 4.20 -29.82 -14.75
C GLU A 12 5.47 -29.01 -15.05
N PRO A 13 6.52 -29.61 -15.61
CA PRO A 13 7.77 -28.92 -15.86
C PRO A 13 7.58 -27.80 -16.89
N LEU A 14 8.10 -26.61 -16.54
CA LEU A 14 8.11 -25.41 -17.37
C LEU A 14 8.77 -25.68 -18.74
N ARG A 15 8.04 -25.41 -19.83
CA ARG A 15 8.63 -25.39 -21.17
C ARG A 15 9.18 -24.00 -21.46
N ARG A 16 10.37 -23.95 -22.05
CA ARG A 16 10.96 -22.71 -22.56
C ARG A 16 10.55 -22.51 -24.01
N SER A 17 10.16 -21.30 -24.37
CA SER A 17 9.98 -20.89 -25.76
C SER A 17 11.33 -20.82 -26.48
N PRO A 18 11.37 -20.96 -27.82
CA PRO A 18 12.60 -20.93 -28.60
C PRO A 18 13.42 -19.63 -28.50
N ASP A 19 12.81 -18.54 -28.05
CA ASP A 19 13.40 -17.21 -27.81
C ASP A 19 13.92 -17.03 -26.37
N GLY A 20 13.83 -18.05 -25.50
CA GLY A 20 14.30 -18.03 -24.13
C GLY A 20 13.32 -17.41 -23.13
N THR A 21 12.15 -16.97 -23.56
CA THR A 21 11.09 -16.49 -22.67
C THR A 21 10.34 -17.67 -22.04
N LEU A 22 9.90 -17.48 -20.79
CA LEU A 22 9.14 -18.49 -20.05
C LEU A 22 7.64 -18.38 -20.43
N ASP A 23 7.10 -19.45 -21.02
CA ASP A 23 5.69 -19.53 -21.43
C ASP A 23 4.82 -19.93 -20.25
N TRP A 24 3.90 -19.03 -19.83
CA TRP A 24 3.07 -19.16 -18.65
C TRP A 24 1.65 -19.56 -19.02
N ALA A 25 1.43 -20.79 -19.43
CA ALA A 25 0.06 -21.30 -19.58
C ALA A 25 -0.47 -21.78 -18.22
N LEU A 26 -1.21 -20.94 -17.51
CA LEU A 26 -2.00 -21.33 -16.35
C LEU A 26 -3.29 -22.00 -16.82
N ALA A 27 -3.54 -23.23 -16.38
CA ALA A 27 -4.81 -23.90 -16.56
C ALA A 27 -5.92 -23.08 -15.88
N GLU A 28 -6.88 -22.62 -16.65
CA GLU A 28 -8.05 -21.88 -16.20
C GLU A 28 -8.92 -22.76 -15.28
N SER A 29 -9.17 -22.28 -14.07
CA SER A 29 -10.21 -22.78 -13.18
C SER A 29 -11.24 -21.67 -13.00
N PRO A 30 -12.54 -21.91 -13.21
CA PRO A 30 -13.56 -20.88 -13.44
C PRO A 30 -13.95 -20.00 -12.24
N ASP A 31 -13.44 -20.26 -11.03
CA ASP A 31 -13.85 -19.55 -9.79
C ASP A 31 -12.72 -18.74 -9.11
N ARG A 32 -11.69 -18.39 -9.84
CA ARG A 32 -10.60 -17.59 -9.27
C ARG A 32 -10.82 -16.11 -9.59
N GLY A 33 -10.86 -15.27 -8.54
CA GLY A 33 -10.81 -13.82 -8.70
C GLY A 33 -9.68 -13.39 -9.65
N PRO A 34 -9.59 -12.09 -10.04
CA PRO A 34 -8.67 -11.64 -11.08
C PRO A 34 -7.27 -12.19 -10.79
N ALA A 35 -6.68 -12.84 -11.81
CA ALA A 35 -5.32 -13.35 -11.73
C ALA A 35 -4.37 -12.24 -11.24
N PRO A 36 -3.41 -12.54 -10.32
CA PRO A 36 -2.44 -11.55 -9.90
C PRO A 36 -1.67 -11.03 -11.13
N PRO A 37 -1.13 -9.81 -11.08
CA PRO A 37 -0.26 -9.30 -12.15
C PRO A 37 0.79 -10.36 -12.51
N PRO A 38 1.06 -10.62 -13.79
CA PRO A 38 1.97 -11.71 -14.22
C PRO A 38 3.32 -11.69 -13.53
N GLU A 39 3.83 -10.50 -13.22
CA GLU A 39 5.11 -10.26 -12.56
C GLU A 39 5.15 -10.79 -11.10
N TRP A 40 4.05 -10.66 -10.35
CA TRP A 40 3.97 -11.19 -8.98
C TRP A 40 3.82 -12.70 -8.97
N ALA A 41 3.03 -13.26 -9.87
CA ALA A 41 2.90 -14.71 -10.02
C ALA A 41 4.25 -15.35 -10.37
N ALA A 42 5.00 -14.75 -11.30
CA ALA A 42 6.33 -15.21 -11.66
C ALA A 42 7.29 -15.23 -10.45
N THR A 43 7.25 -14.21 -9.61
CA THR A 43 8.07 -14.15 -8.40
C THR A 43 7.67 -15.23 -7.39
N ALA A 44 6.37 -15.46 -7.19
CA ALA A 44 5.86 -16.51 -6.31
C ALA A 44 6.30 -17.92 -6.80
N ASP A 45 6.13 -18.20 -8.08
CA ASP A 45 6.49 -19.49 -8.69
C ASP A 45 7.99 -19.74 -8.65
N TYR A 46 8.79 -18.71 -8.91
CA TYR A 46 10.25 -18.79 -8.79
C TYR A 46 10.66 -19.21 -7.37
N LEU A 47 10.20 -18.49 -6.34
CA LEU A 47 10.54 -18.82 -4.94
C LEU A 47 9.99 -20.19 -4.52
N ALA A 48 8.78 -20.56 -4.96
CA ALA A 48 8.21 -21.88 -4.69
C ALA A 48 9.00 -22.99 -5.35
N SER A 49 9.57 -22.78 -6.54
CA SER A 49 10.42 -23.75 -7.22
C SER A 49 11.70 -24.07 -6.43
N LEU A 50 12.30 -23.06 -5.81
CA LEU A 50 13.50 -23.20 -4.98
C LEU A 50 13.22 -23.97 -3.68
N ALA A 51 12.05 -23.75 -3.08
CA ALA A 51 11.67 -24.40 -1.82
C ALA A 51 11.49 -25.93 -1.93
N ARG A 52 11.38 -26.48 -3.15
CA ARG A 52 11.20 -27.94 -3.38
C ARG A 52 12.46 -28.77 -3.17
N SER A 53 13.63 -28.16 -3.15
CA SER A 53 14.91 -28.84 -2.96
C SER A 53 15.59 -28.29 -1.72
N PRO A 54 15.20 -28.74 -0.50
CA PRO A 54 15.76 -28.20 0.73
C PRO A 54 17.26 -28.46 0.81
N VAL A 55 18.03 -27.41 0.98
CA VAL A 55 19.49 -27.49 1.20
C VAL A 55 19.76 -27.46 2.70
N PRO A 56 20.62 -28.32 3.23
CA PRO A 56 20.97 -28.28 4.63
C PRO A 56 21.64 -26.94 4.98
N PRO A 57 21.29 -26.35 6.13
CA PRO A 57 21.89 -25.07 6.52
C PRO A 57 23.37 -25.21 6.81
N PRO A 58 24.21 -24.23 6.40
CA PRO A 58 25.61 -24.19 6.78
C PRO A 58 25.79 -24.05 8.30
N PRO A 59 26.91 -24.44 8.88
CA PRO A 59 27.13 -24.42 10.34
C PRO A 59 26.87 -23.04 10.97
N TRP A 60 27.29 -21.96 10.32
CA TRP A 60 27.11 -20.60 10.80
C TRP A 60 25.65 -20.15 10.86
N TRP A 61 24.75 -20.76 10.07
CA TRP A 61 23.31 -20.45 10.07
C TRP A 61 22.64 -20.72 11.42
N LYS A 62 23.15 -21.68 12.18
CA LYS A 62 22.67 -22.01 13.53
C LYS A 62 23.00 -20.92 14.55
N ALA A 63 24.08 -20.16 14.34
CA ALA A 63 24.44 -19.02 15.19
C ALA A 63 23.53 -17.81 14.99
N GLY A 64 22.76 -17.79 13.89
CA GLY A 64 21.71 -16.83 13.60
C GLY A 64 22.22 -15.62 12.81
N ALA A 65 21.73 -15.46 11.58
CA ALA A 65 21.96 -14.26 10.76
C ALA A 65 21.15 -13.05 11.25
N GLY A 66 20.54 -13.12 12.44
CA GLY A 66 19.72 -12.06 12.99
C GLY A 66 18.33 -11.91 12.34
N PHE A 67 17.98 -12.83 11.42
CA PHE A 67 16.67 -12.90 10.79
C PHE A 67 16.31 -14.34 10.40
N ARG A 68 15.02 -14.55 10.14
CA ARG A 68 14.47 -15.72 9.45
C ARG A 68 13.68 -15.24 8.25
N ALA A 69 13.71 -15.97 7.14
CA ALA A 69 12.90 -15.69 5.99
C ALA A 69 12.35 -16.97 5.37
N SER A 70 11.11 -16.93 4.93
CA SER A 70 10.38 -18.06 4.35
C SER A 70 9.41 -17.61 3.28
N LEU A 71 9.01 -18.53 2.41
CA LEU A 71 7.82 -18.42 1.58
C LEU A 71 6.74 -19.26 2.24
N GLU A 72 5.61 -18.65 2.55
CA GLU A 72 4.45 -19.32 3.15
C GLU A 72 3.30 -19.35 2.16
N THR A 73 2.58 -20.47 2.12
CA THR A 73 1.37 -20.62 1.32
C THR A 73 0.26 -21.21 2.19
N TRP A 74 -0.78 -20.44 2.38
CA TRP A 74 -1.96 -20.84 3.12
C TRP A 74 -3.08 -21.22 2.15
N THR A 75 -3.65 -22.40 2.34
CA THR A 75 -4.77 -22.93 1.53
C THR A 75 -5.94 -23.39 2.41
N ASP A 76 -5.74 -23.46 3.72
CA ASP A 76 -6.77 -23.82 4.69
C ASP A 76 -7.37 -22.54 5.27
N PRO A 77 -8.71 -22.32 5.14
CA PRO A 77 -9.39 -21.15 5.70
C PRO A 77 -9.31 -21.04 7.23
N THR A 78 -8.89 -22.08 7.95
CA THR A 78 -8.60 -22.00 9.38
C THR A 78 -7.24 -21.39 9.68
N SER A 79 -6.41 -21.15 8.65
CA SER A 79 -5.09 -20.55 8.80
C SER A 79 -5.21 -19.11 9.29
N HIS A 80 -4.65 -18.84 10.44
CA HIS A 80 -4.59 -17.51 11.03
C HIS A 80 -3.26 -17.32 11.78
N SER A 81 -2.85 -16.08 11.94
CA SER A 81 -1.71 -15.70 12.79
C SER A 81 -2.12 -14.51 13.64
N ASN A 82 -1.91 -14.65 14.95
CA ASN A 82 -1.99 -13.55 15.88
C ASN A 82 -0.56 -13.15 16.26
N ASN A 83 -0.06 -12.05 15.72
CA ASN A 83 1.31 -11.61 15.95
C ASN A 83 1.53 -10.99 17.36
N ASP A 84 0.49 -10.94 18.20
CA ASP A 84 0.61 -10.59 19.61
C ASP A 84 1.01 -11.80 20.48
N GLU A 85 0.67 -13.00 20.03
CA GLU A 85 1.17 -14.25 20.59
C GLU A 85 2.42 -14.64 19.80
N ALA A 86 3.57 -14.68 20.48
CA ALA A 86 4.80 -15.15 19.82
C ALA A 86 4.55 -16.58 19.31
N PRO A 87 4.68 -16.87 17.99
CA PRO A 87 4.61 -18.23 17.49
C PRO A 87 5.54 -19.11 18.30
N GLN A 88 5.20 -20.40 18.51
CA GLN A 88 6.09 -21.34 19.21
C GLN A 88 7.48 -21.31 18.53
N GLY A 89 8.49 -20.81 19.27
CA GLY A 89 9.86 -20.63 18.76
C GLY A 89 10.19 -19.24 18.21
N ALA A 90 9.27 -18.27 18.20
CA ALA A 90 9.60 -16.87 17.88
C ALA A 90 10.35 -16.22 19.05
N VAL A 91 11.41 -15.49 18.74
CA VAL A 91 12.14 -14.71 19.73
C VAL A 91 11.29 -13.53 20.16
N ALA A 92 11.07 -13.38 21.47
CA ALA A 92 10.27 -12.31 22.03
C ALA A 92 10.76 -10.93 21.49
N GLY A 93 9.84 -10.21 20.81
CA GLY A 93 10.09 -8.86 20.31
C GLY A 93 10.66 -8.79 18.89
N SER A 94 10.56 -9.81 18.03
CA SER A 94 10.89 -9.71 16.60
C SER A 94 9.97 -8.73 15.87
N ILE A 95 10.50 -8.11 14.81
CA ILE A 95 9.70 -7.36 13.82
C ILE A 95 9.54 -8.26 12.58
N ILE A 96 8.32 -8.36 12.08
CA ILE A 96 7.97 -9.21 10.96
C ILE A 96 7.55 -8.35 9.79
N PHE A 97 8.07 -8.62 8.60
CA PHE A 97 7.60 -8.08 7.34
C PHE A 97 6.99 -9.20 6.50
N GLU A 98 5.80 -8.98 6.00
CA GLU A 98 5.14 -9.89 5.08
C GLU A 98 4.77 -9.17 3.80
N LEU A 99 5.05 -9.82 2.64
CA LEU A 99 4.75 -9.31 1.31
C LEU A 99 3.95 -10.35 0.54
N THR A 100 2.72 -10.02 0.17
CA THR A 100 1.88 -10.90 -0.64
C THR A 100 2.40 -11.00 -2.06
N LEU A 101 2.57 -12.23 -2.54
CA LEU A 101 3.04 -12.55 -3.89
C LEU A 101 1.91 -13.13 -4.76
N ALA A 102 1.01 -13.96 -4.19
CA ALA A 102 -0.12 -14.53 -4.91
C ALA A 102 -1.32 -14.75 -3.99
N GLY A 103 -2.52 -14.72 -4.54
CA GLY A 103 -3.75 -14.85 -3.76
C GLY A 103 -3.97 -13.63 -2.85
N TRP A 104 -4.69 -13.81 -1.75
CA TRP A 104 -4.97 -12.72 -0.82
C TRP A 104 -5.47 -13.23 0.54
N GLY A 105 -5.31 -12.41 1.57
CA GLY A 105 -5.87 -12.61 2.89
C GLY A 105 -6.38 -11.32 3.50
N TYR A 106 -6.82 -11.37 4.74
CA TYR A 106 -7.19 -10.20 5.54
C TYR A 106 -6.15 -9.89 6.61
N LEU A 107 -5.87 -8.61 6.77
CA LEU A 107 -5.08 -8.04 7.87
C LEU A 107 -6.00 -7.23 8.78
N CYS A 108 -5.97 -7.54 10.07
CA CYS A 108 -6.64 -6.78 11.12
C CYS A 108 -5.59 -6.00 11.91
N LEU A 109 -5.68 -4.69 11.88
CA LEU A 109 -4.89 -3.79 12.74
C LEU A 109 -5.78 -3.35 13.89
N GLU A 110 -5.18 -3.18 15.07
CA GLU A 110 -5.89 -2.75 16.27
C GLU A 110 -6.70 -1.47 16.01
N GLY A 111 -8.01 -1.51 16.30
CA GLY A 111 -8.94 -0.38 16.09
C GLY A 111 -9.30 -0.06 14.63
N GLN A 112 -8.97 -0.93 13.67
CA GLN A 112 -9.30 -0.74 12.26
C GLN A 112 -10.14 -1.91 11.72
N GLU A 113 -10.89 -1.65 10.66
CA GLU A 113 -11.57 -2.70 9.90
C GLU A 113 -10.56 -3.61 9.20
N ALA A 114 -10.94 -4.88 9.02
CA ALA A 114 -10.13 -5.86 8.30
C ALA A 114 -9.87 -5.39 6.86
N GLN A 115 -8.60 -5.39 6.44
CA GLN A 115 -8.18 -4.92 5.13
C GLN A 115 -7.73 -6.09 4.27
N LYS A 116 -8.20 -6.14 3.02
CA LYS A 116 -7.78 -7.12 2.04
C LYS A 116 -6.36 -6.83 1.56
N ILE A 117 -5.48 -7.82 1.69
CA ILE A 117 -4.07 -7.76 1.31
C ILE A 117 -3.85 -8.72 0.13
N GLY A 118 -3.67 -8.17 -1.05
CA GLY A 118 -3.37 -8.90 -2.28
C GLY A 118 -1.93 -8.68 -2.78
N PRO A 119 -1.58 -9.20 -3.97
CA PRO A 119 -0.24 -9.12 -4.52
C PRO A 119 0.32 -7.69 -4.57
N GLY A 120 1.59 -7.53 -4.17
CA GLY A 120 2.26 -6.24 -4.06
C GLY A 120 2.01 -5.51 -2.76
N LYS A 121 1.03 -5.94 -1.96
CA LYS A 121 0.80 -5.36 -0.64
C LYS A 121 1.56 -6.14 0.43
N GLY A 122 2.30 -5.41 1.25
CA GLY A 122 2.98 -5.93 2.40
C GLY A 122 2.59 -5.20 3.67
N PHE A 123 2.97 -5.74 4.82
CA PHE A 123 2.74 -5.11 6.11
C PHE A 123 3.81 -5.47 7.14
N TRP A 124 3.94 -4.60 8.12
CA TRP A 124 4.79 -4.80 9.28
C TRP A 124 3.97 -5.29 10.47
N ALA A 125 4.43 -6.35 11.09
CA ALA A 125 3.83 -7.02 12.23
C ALA A 125 4.85 -7.28 13.35
N GLY A 126 4.40 -7.90 14.45
CA GLY A 126 5.24 -8.20 15.61
C GLY A 126 5.22 -7.09 16.67
N LYS A 127 5.77 -7.36 17.85
CA LYS A 127 5.81 -6.38 18.96
C LYS A 127 6.71 -5.18 18.63
N PRO A 128 6.26 -3.92 18.85
CA PRO A 128 5.06 -3.53 19.60
C PRO A 128 3.79 -3.31 18.75
N PHE A 129 3.68 -3.90 17.58
CA PHE A 129 2.61 -3.65 16.61
C PHE A 129 1.60 -4.79 16.68
N GLY A 130 0.48 -4.62 17.42
CA GLY A 130 -0.63 -5.56 17.44
C GLY A 130 -1.25 -5.73 16.06
N SER A 131 -1.29 -6.96 15.56
CA SER A 131 -1.97 -7.31 14.31
C SER A 131 -2.27 -8.79 14.26
N SER A 132 -3.40 -9.12 13.64
CA SER A 132 -3.71 -10.49 13.23
C SER A 132 -3.99 -10.53 11.73
N HIS A 133 -3.75 -11.67 11.12
CA HIS A 133 -4.11 -11.88 9.73
C HIS A 133 -4.60 -13.31 9.52
N TYR A 134 -5.47 -13.50 8.54
CA TYR A 134 -6.12 -14.79 8.29
C TYR A 134 -6.48 -14.99 6.83
N LEU A 135 -6.63 -16.25 6.44
CA LEU A 135 -7.14 -16.66 5.14
C LEU A 135 -8.66 -16.81 5.23
N PRO A 136 -9.46 -15.99 4.53
CA PRO A 136 -10.91 -16.15 4.54
C PRO A 136 -11.35 -17.30 3.62
N PRO A 137 -12.54 -17.90 3.87
CA PRO A 137 -13.04 -19.04 3.08
C PRO A 137 -13.21 -18.76 1.58
N GLU A 138 -13.46 -17.49 1.22
CA GLU A 138 -13.63 -17.06 -0.17
C GLU A 138 -12.30 -16.83 -0.90
N SER A 139 -11.16 -16.89 -0.20
CA SER A 139 -9.85 -16.76 -0.85
C SER A 139 -9.42 -18.09 -1.48
N PRO A 140 -8.89 -18.08 -2.72
CA PRO A 140 -8.36 -19.30 -3.34
C PRO A 140 -7.07 -19.80 -2.70
N GLY A 141 -6.49 -19.02 -1.80
CA GLY A 141 -5.23 -19.23 -1.12
C GLY A 141 -4.43 -17.95 -0.99
N TRP A 142 -3.36 -17.98 -0.19
CA TRP A 142 -2.52 -16.82 0.07
C TRP A 142 -1.06 -17.22 0.15
N THR A 143 -0.24 -16.74 -0.78
CA THR A 143 1.20 -16.94 -0.81
C THR A 143 1.91 -15.62 -0.52
N PHE A 144 2.76 -15.62 0.49
CA PHE A 144 3.50 -14.43 0.90
C PHE A 144 4.93 -14.76 1.34
N ALA A 145 5.82 -13.82 1.09
CA ALA A 145 7.17 -13.81 1.64
C ALA A 145 7.12 -13.29 3.07
N ARG A 146 7.72 -14.02 4.03
CA ARG A 146 7.78 -13.62 5.44
C ARG A 146 9.25 -13.45 5.84
N ILE A 147 9.56 -12.32 6.48
CA ILE A 147 10.89 -12.00 7.03
C ILE A 147 10.69 -11.61 8.48
N GLU A 148 11.23 -12.42 9.39
CA GLU A 148 11.26 -12.17 10.82
C GLU A 148 12.63 -11.63 11.23
N ILE A 149 12.70 -10.38 11.70
CA ILE A 149 13.94 -9.68 12.04
C ILE A 149 14.13 -9.71 13.55
N GLN A 150 15.20 -10.36 13.98
CA GLN A 150 15.52 -10.59 15.39
C GLN A 150 16.71 -9.74 15.85
N HIS A 151 17.57 -9.29 14.93
CA HIS A 151 18.75 -8.49 15.23
C HIS A 151 18.41 -7.18 15.92
N PRO A 152 18.92 -6.89 17.14
CA PRO A 152 18.48 -5.75 17.98
C PRO A 152 18.64 -4.39 17.29
N TYR A 153 19.75 -4.17 16.58
CA TYR A 153 20.01 -2.93 15.86
C TYR A 153 18.96 -2.65 14.78
N PHE A 154 18.69 -3.64 13.92
CA PHE A 154 17.72 -3.50 12.83
C PHE A 154 16.30 -3.37 13.34
N ARG A 155 15.94 -4.09 14.40
CA ARG A 155 14.64 -3.93 15.09
C ARG A 155 14.44 -2.51 15.60
N SER A 156 15.41 -1.95 16.32
CA SER A 156 15.34 -0.60 16.85
C SER A 156 15.19 0.45 15.73
N ARG A 157 15.94 0.26 14.64
CA ARG A 157 15.92 1.15 13.48
C ARG A 157 14.57 1.10 12.74
N LEU A 158 14.08 -0.09 12.43
CA LEU A 158 12.79 -0.31 11.77
C LEU A 158 11.61 0.13 12.61
N ALA A 159 11.61 -0.11 13.94
CA ALA A 159 10.52 0.30 14.81
C ALA A 159 10.24 1.81 14.75
N LYS A 160 11.28 2.65 14.60
CA LYS A 160 11.12 4.11 14.40
C LYS A 160 10.43 4.42 13.06
N GLN A 161 10.84 3.75 11.99
CA GLN A 161 10.32 3.97 10.65
C GLN A 161 8.87 3.47 10.51
N VAL A 162 8.56 2.30 11.04
CA VAL A 162 7.21 1.70 11.00
C VAL A 162 6.20 2.54 11.80
N ARG A 163 6.62 3.17 12.91
CA ARG A 163 5.76 4.11 13.66
C ARG A 163 5.51 5.41 12.90
N ALA A 164 6.52 5.93 12.20
CA ALA A 164 6.43 7.17 11.44
C ALA A 164 5.75 6.99 10.06
N ALA A 165 5.82 5.79 9.50
CA ALA A 165 5.21 5.43 8.22
C ALA A 165 3.92 4.61 8.45
N ARG A 166 3.14 4.45 7.41
CA ARG A 166 2.01 3.51 7.44
C ARG A 166 2.55 2.08 7.55
N ARG A 167 1.89 1.25 8.37
CA ARG A 167 2.24 -0.18 8.52
C ARG A 167 2.03 -0.99 7.24
N LEU A 168 1.19 -0.49 6.33
CA LEU A 168 0.96 -1.06 5.02
C LEU A 168 1.96 -0.49 4.00
N VAL A 169 2.48 -1.39 3.19
CA VAL A 169 3.46 -1.12 2.13
C VAL A 169 2.83 -1.58 0.81
N ASP A 170 2.83 -0.73 -0.19
CA ASP A 170 2.37 -1.05 -1.54
C ASP A 170 3.56 -0.88 -2.49
N VAL A 171 4.01 -1.96 -3.09
CA VAL A 171 5.22 -2.01 -3.91
C VAL A 171 4.98 -2.70 -5.25
N HIS A 172 5.82 -2.37 -6.22
CA HIS A 172 5.81 -3.00 -7.53
C HIS A 172 6.92 -4.06 -7.65
N PRO A 173 6.76 -5.09 -8.52
CA PRO A 173 7.74 -6.15 -8.70
C PRO A 173 9.15 -5.65 -9.05
N GLY A 174 9.25 -4.59 -9.88
CA GLY A 174 10.51 -3.97 -10.28
C GLY A 174 11.15 -3.02 -9.26
N GLU A 175 10.54 -2.84 -8.08
CA GLU A 175 11.12 -1.94 -7.08
C GLU A 175 12.28 -2.59 -6.31
N ALA A 176 13.24 -1.76 -5.90
CA ALA A 176 14.38 -2.19 -5.10
C ALA A 176 13.98 -2.87 -3.78
N LEU A 177 12.86 -2.45 -3.17
CA LEU A 177 12.34 -3.07 -1.95
C LEU A 177 11.91 -4.51 -2.22
N THR A 178 11.19 -4.77 -3.32
CA THR A 178 10.82 -6.12 -3.75
C THR A 178 12.06 -6.98 -4.00
N ALA A 179 13.05 -6.44 -4.71
CA ALA A 179 14.30 -7.15 -4.98
C ALA A 179 15.04 -7.56 -3.69
N SER A 180 15.09 -6.66 -2.70
CA SER A 180 15.71 -6.94 -1.39
C SER A 180 14.96 -8.04 -0.62
N VAL A 181 13.63 -8.03 -0.65
CA VAL A 181 12.78 -9.09 -0.05
C VAL A 181 13.05 -10.43 -0.72
N VAL A 182 13.00 -10.46 -2.05
CA VAL A 182 13.24 -11.70 -2.83
C VAL A 182 14.64 -12.25 -2.57
N ARG A 183 15.67 -11.40 -2.52
CA ARG A 183 17.06 -11.81 -2.21
C ARG A 183 17.15 -12.50 -0.85
N LEU A 184 16.55 -11.90 0.20
CA LEU A 184 16.56 -12.48 1.55
C LEU A 184 15.82 -13.81 1.61
N VAL A 185 14.63 -13.88 1.04
CA VAL A 185 13.82 -15.11 1.04
C VAL A 185 14.51 -16.20 0.23
N ARG A 186 15.02 -15.88 -0.96
CA ARG A 186 15.80 -16.81 -1.78
C ARG A 186 17.02 -17.33 -1.02
N GLY A 187 17.83 -16.42 -0.48
CA GLY A 187 19.03 -16.78 0.26
C GLY A 187 18.73 -17.66 1.49
N ALA A 188 17.60 -17.40 2.16
CA ALA A 188 17.15 -18.24 3.27
C ALA A 188 16.66 -19.64 2.82
N ILE A 189 15.97 -19.74 1.68
CA ILE A 189 15.50 -21.01 1.11
C ILE A 189 16.68 -21.84 0.60
N CYS A 190 17.51 -21.25 -0.25
CA CYS A 190 18.63 -21.93 -0.91
C CYS A 190 19.83 -22.16 0.02
N LYS A 191 19.89 -21.43 1.17
CA LYS A 191 21.08 -21.43 2.06
C LYS A 191 22.37 -21.01 1.32
N ASP A 192 22.25 -20.12 0.34
CA ASP A 192 23.32 -19.75 -0.59
C ASP A 192 24.08 -18.46 -0.22
N PHE A 193 23.84 -17.91 0.97
CA PHE A 193 24.76 -16.91 1.55
C PHE A 193 26.09 -17.58 1.91
N GLN A 194 27.20 -16.96 1.52
CA GLN A 194 28.53 -17.49 1.75
C GLN A 194 28.87 -17.59 3.26
N ASP A 195 28.44 -16.54 4.00
CA ASP A 195 28.67 -16.42 5.45
C ASP A 195 27.58 -15.56 6.12
N GLN A 196 27.69 -15.41 7.44
CA GLN A 196 26.77 -14.57 8.20
C GLN A 196 26.85 -13.08 7.81
N PHE A 197 28.02 -12.60 7.37
CA PHE A 197 28.19 -11.18 7.02
C PHE A 197 27.49 -10.84 5.72
N GLU A 198 27.46 -11.76 4.75
CA GLU A 198 26.66 -11.59 3.54
C GLU A 198 25.17 -11.60 3.86
N ALA A 199 24.70 -12.48 4.73
CA ALA A 199 23.32 -12.54 5.18
C ALA A 199 22.91 -11.26 5.93
N GLU A 200 23.76 -10.75 6.84
CA GLU A 200 23.55 -9.49 7.55
C GLU A 200 23.58 -8.29 6.60
N SER A 201 24.46 -8.30 5.59
CA SER A 201 24.52 -7.26 4.56
C SER A 201 23.22 -7.22 3.73
N ALA A 202 22.68 -8.37 3.37
CA ALA A 202 21.40 -8.47 2.67
C ALA A 202 20.23 -7.94 3.53
N LEU A 203 20.24 -8.24 4.84
CA LEU A 203 19.28 -7.67 5.79
C LEU A 203 19.43 -6.15 5.91
N PHE A 204 20.65 -5.63 5.96
CA PHE A 204 20.91 -4.20 6.01
C PHE A 204 20.43 -3.50 4.72
N GLU A 205 20.65 -4.12 3.58
CA GLU A 205 20.14 -3.64 2.29
C GLU A 205 18.60 -3.52 2.30
N LEU A 206 17.89 -4.52 2.82
CA LEU A 206 16.43 -4.43 3.00
C LEU A 206 16.05 -3.22 3.85
N VAL A 207 16.69 -3.03 4.99
CA VAL A 207 16.40 -1.91 5.91
C VAL A 207 16.63 -0.57 5.24
N LEU A 208 17.77 -0.38 4.57
CA LEU A 208 18.07 0.87 3.85
C LEU A 208 17.11 1.12 2.69
N THR A 209 16.73 0.06 1.98
CA THR A 209 15.79 0.15 0.86
C THR A 209 14.40 0.55 1.36
N PHE A 210 13.95 -0.02 2.48
CA PHE A 210 12.69 0.37 3.11
C PHE A 210 12.72 1.84 3.59
N GLU A 211 13.81 2.30 4.20
CA GLU A 211 13.95 3.71 4.61
C GLU A 211 13.93 4.68 3.41
N ARG A 212 14.55 4.31 2.29
CA ARG A 212 14.47 5.10 1.05
C ARG A 212 13.05 5.11 0.50
N TRP A 213 12.38 3.97 0.54
CA TRP A 213 10.98 3.85 0.12
C TRP A 213 10.07 4.74 0.97
N THR A 214 10.17 4.70 2.31
CA THR A 214 9.36 5.55 3.21
C THR A 214 9.61 7.04 2.98
N ARG A 215 10.86 7.45 2.71
CA ARG A 215 11.17 8.85 2.37
C ARG A 215 10.52 9.26 1.05
N ARG A 216 10.56 8.40 0.03
CA ARG A 216 9.91 8.71 -1.26
C ARG A 216 8.41 8.88 -1.08
N MET A 217 7.76 7.98 -0.32
CA MET A 217 6.34 8.08 -0.03
C MET A 217 5.99 9.36 0.74
N ALA A 218 6.77 9.69 1.77
CA ALA A 218 6.58 10.92 2.54
C ALA A 218 6.80 12.19 1.70
N ASN A 219 7.80 12.21 0.82
CA ASN A 219 8.05 13.33 -0.08
C ASN A 219 6.94 13.45 -1.14
N GLY A 220 6.50 12.33 -1.73
CA GLY A 220 5.38 12.32 -2.66
C GLY A 220 4.10 12.86 -2.03
N ALA A 221 3.77 12.43 -0.80
CA ALA A 221 2.62 12.96 -0.07
C ALA A 221 2.74 14.48 0.19
N ARG A 222 3.93 14.97 0.58
CA ARG A 222 4.16 16.41 0.76
C ARG A 222 4.08 17.20 -0.54
N GLU A 223 4.53 16.63 -1.64
CA GLU A 223 4.39 17.25 -2.97
C GLU A 223 2.92 17.30 -3.39
N ASP A 224 2.14 16.26 -3.11
CA ASP A 224 0.70 16.24 -3.37
C ASP A 224 -0.05 17.26 -2.51
N GLU A 225 0.30 17.37 -1.21
CA GLU A 225 -0.23 18.41 -0.33
C GLU A 225 0.09 19.82 -0.85
N ARG A 226 1.34 20.09 -1.24
CA ARG A 226 1.74 21.37 -1.84
C ARG A 226 0.98 21.66 -3.13
N LEU A 227 0.85 20.68 -4.01
CA LEU A 227 0.08 20.82 -5.25
C LEU A 227 -1.39 21.20 -4.95
N MET A 228 -2.02 20.55 -3.98
CA MET A 228 -3.39 20.88 -3.57
C MET A 228 -3.48 22.27 -2.93
N ASP A 229 -2.51 22.67 -2.12
CA ASP A 229 -2.47 24.00 -1.49
C ASP A 229 -2.23 25.11 -2.52
N ASP A 230 -1.39 24.89 -3.52
CA ASP A 230 -1.17 25.83 -4.63
C ASP A 230 -2.44 26.03 -5.45
N VAL A 231 -3.15 24.94 -5.77
CA VAL A 231 -4.44 25.01 -6.47
C VAL A 231 -5.50 25.67 -5.61
N ARG A 232 -5.58 25.35 -4.31
CA ARG A 232 -6.49 25.97 -3.35
C ARG A 232 -6.27 27.48 -3.27
N SER A 233 -5.02 27.87 -3.10
CA SER A 233 -4.64 29.28 -3.00
C SER A 233 -5.00 30.06 -4.27
N HIS A 234 -4.81 29.45 -5.43
CA HIS A 234 -5.20 30.05 -6.71
C HIS A 234 -6.71 30.21 -6.81
N VAL A 235 -7.49 29.17 -6.48
CA VAL A 235 -8.97 29.24 -6.51
C VAL A 235 -9.49 30.34 -5.57
N LEU A 236 -8.93 30.44 -4.37
CA LEU A 236 -9.34 31.47 -3.40
C LEU A 236 -8.95 32.89 -3.84
N ALA A 237 -7.77 33.04 -4.47
CA ALA A 237 -7.30 34.32 -4.97
C ALA A 237 -8.08 34.83 -6.21
N THR A 238 -8.66 33.92 -6.98
CA THR A 238 -9.44 34.26 -8.19
C THR A 238 -10.94 34.35 -7.96
N LEU A 239 -11.42 34.14 -6.72
CA LEU A 239 -12.86 34.37 -6.42
C LEU A 239 -13.23 35.84 -6.67
N PRO A 240 -14.41 36.11 -7.23
CA PRO A 240 -15.52 35.21 -7.62
C PRO A 240 -15.41 34.58 -9.02
N GLU A 241 -14.30 34.76 -9.72
CA GLU A 241 -14.13 34.33 -11.12
C GLU A 241 -14.20 32.82 -11.27
N ALA A 242 -14.57 32.35 -12.47
CA ALA A 242 -14.54 30.94 -12.79
C ALA A 242 -13.09 30.46 -12.88
N LEU A 243 -12.80 29.27 -12.32
CA LEU A 243 -11.49 28.65 -12.48
C LEU A 243 -11.28 28.26 -13.95
N GLU A 244 -10.36 28.89 -14.61
CA GLU A 244 -9.86 28.43 -15.89
C GLU A 244 -8.72 27.42 -15.65
N VAL A 245 -9.01 26.12 -15.89
CA VAL A 245 -8.01 25.04 -15.73
C VAL A 245 -6.80 25.28 -16.62
N THR A 246 -6.97 26.02 -17.71
CA THR A 246 -5.89 26.41 -18.63
C THR A 246 -4.90 27.34 -17.94
N ASP A 247 -5.38 28.34 -17.19
CA ASP A 247 -4.51 29.30 -16.48
C ASP A 247 -3.76 28.60 -15.35
N LEU A 248 -4.46 27.72 -14.65
CA LEU A 248 -3.85 26.89 -13.62
C LEU A 248 -2.74 25.98 -14.23
N ALA A 249 -3.03 25.30 -15.34
CA ALA A 249 -2.07 24.43 -16.04
C ALA A 249 -0.82 25.20 -16.48
N SER A 250 -0.99 26.43 -16.96
CA SER A 250 0.10 27.32 -17.40
C SER A 250 1.07 27.62 -16.25
N LYS A 251 0.61 27.77 -15.00
CA LYS A 251 1.46 27.97 -13.82
C LYS A 251 2.39 26.77 -13.55
N PHE A 252 1.97 25.57 -13.95
CA PHE A 252 2.77 24.35 -13.82
C PHE A 252 3.53 24.01 -15.11
N GLY A 253 3.55 24.89 -16.11
CA GLY A 253 4.21 24.67 -17.41
C GLY A 253 3.59 23.51 -18.22
N MET A 254 2.30 23.23 -18.03
CA MET A 254 1.60 22.09 -18.62
C MET A 254 0.46 22.55 -19.53
N SER A 255 0.09 21.74 -20.52
CA SER A 255 -1.18 21.90 -21.22
C SER A 255 -2.34 21.52 -20.29
N ARG A 256 -3.55 22.04 -20.55
CA ARG A 256 -4.78 21.75 -19.79
C ARG A 256 -5.03 20.24 -19.62
N GLY A 257 -4.87 19.48 -20.70
CA GLY A 257 -5.09 18.03 -20.69
C GLY A 257 -4.06 17.30 -19.84
N HIS A 258 -2.78 17.66 -20.01
CA HIS A 258 -1.67 17.08 -19.24
C HIS A 258 -1.82 17.40 -17.73
N PHE A 259 -2.10 18.66 -17.38
CA PHE A 259 -2.33 19.03 -15.97
C PHE A 259 -3.53 18.32 -15.36
N SER A 260 -4.65 18.20 -16.08
CA SER A 260 -5.83 17.48 -15.59
C SER A 260 -5.55 16.00 -15.30
N HIS A 261 -4.79 15.34 -16.20
CA HIS A 261 -4.35 13.96 -15.99
C HIS A 261 -3.36 13.84 -14.82
N PHE A 262 -2.35 14.69 -14.79
CA PHE A 262 -1.34 14.75 -13.73
C PHE A 262 -1.98 14.96 -12.37
N PHE A 263 -2.83 15.99 -12.23
CA PHE A 263 -3.51 16.30 -10.98
C PHE A 263 -4.39 15.14 -10.50
N ARG A 264 -5.18 14.55 -11.43
CA ARG A 264 -6.03 13.39 -11.09
C ARG A 264 -5.21 12.17 -10.67
N LYS A 265 -4.09 11.91 -11.33
CA LYS A 265 -3.19 10.79 -10.97
C LYS A 265 -2.61 10.97 -9.55
N ARG A 266 -2.28 12.22 -9.16
CA ARG A 266 -1.66 12.55 -7.88
C ARG A 266 -2.67 12.66 -6.72
N THR A 267 -3.86 13.21 -6.98
CA THR A 267 -4.84 13.58 -5.95
C THR A 267 -6.11 12.72 -5.94
N GLY A 268 -6.29 11.87 -6.94
CA GLY A 268 -7.49 11.06 -7.13
C GLY A 268 -8.69 11.80 -7.72
N MET A 269 -8.63 13.15 -7.89
CA MET A 269 -9.75 13.96 -8.36
C MET A 269 -9.34 14.94 -9.46
N THR A 270 -10.32 15.42 -10.23
CA THR A 270 -10.05 16.44 -11.27
C THR A 270 -9.82 17.81 -10.66
N PRO A 271 -9.02 18.72 -11.30
CA PRO A 271 -8.85 20.10 -10.84
C PRO A 271 -10.18 20.84 -10.64
N SER A 272 -11.12 20.68 -11.57
CA SER A 272 -12.45 21.32 -11.49
C SER A 272 -13.28 20.83 -10.30
N HIS A 273 -13.20 19.53 -9.97
CA HIS A 273 -13.88 18.97 -8.80
C HIS A 273 -13.27 19.52 -7.51
N PHE A 274 -11.94 19.56 -7.42
CA PHE A 274 -11.23 20.13 -6.28
C PHE A 274 -11.53 21.62 -6.10
N ALA A 275 -11.55 22.41 -7.20
CA ALA A 275 -11.91 23.81 -7.15
C ALA A 275 -13.36 24.03 -6.64
N THR A 276 -14.30 23.19 -7.07
CA THR A 276 -15.67 23.23 -6.55
C THR A 276 -15.72 22.96 -5.05
N GLN A 277 -14.95 21.99 -4.56
CA GLN A 277 -14.83 21.69 -3.13
C GLN A 277 -14.29 22.89 -2.34
N VAL A 278 -13.24 23.55 -2.85
CA VAL A 278 -12.66 24.76 -2.23
C VAL A 278 -13.71 25.89 -2.14
N ARG A 279 -14.49 26.10 -3.22
CA ARG A 279 -15.58 27.09 -3.23
C ARG A 279 -16.69 26.78 -2.22
N ILE A 280 -17.05 25.50 -2.08
CA ILE A 280 -18.03 25.07 -1.07
C ILE A 280 -17.50 25.36 0.34
N GLN A 281 -16.21 25.11 0.62
CA GLN A 281 -15.60 25.47 1.90
C GLN A 281 -15.64 27.00 2.17
N ALA A 282 -15.45 27.81 1.13
CA ALA A 282 -15.61 29.26 1.25
C ALA A 282 -17.06 29.65 1.56
N VAL A 283 -18.05 29.01 0.93
CA VAL A 283 -19.48 29.16 1.24
C VAL A 283 -19.79 28.82 2.69
N GLU A 284 -19.31 27.68 3.17
CA GLU A 284 -19.47 27.25 4.58
C GLU A 284 -18.96 28.31 5.54
N LYS A 285 -17.75 28.82 5.29
CA LYS A 285 -17.16 29.91 6.09
C LYS A 285 -18.06 31.16 6.11
N MET A 286 -18.56 31.57 4.95
CA MET A 286 -19.48 32.75 4.87
C MET A 286 -20.84 32.49 5.54
N LEU A 287 -21.40 31.28 5.40
CA LEU A 287 -22.65 30.90 6.07
C LEU A 287 -22.55 30.98 7.59
N LEU A 288 -21.37 30.63 8.15
CA LEU A 288 -21.09 30.65 9.60
C LEU A 288 -20.75 32.05 10.11
N SER A 289 -19.96 32.82 9.33
CA SER A 289 -19.40 34.11 9.78
C SER A 289 -20.26 35.33 9.42
N THR A 290 -21.25 35.19 8.50
CA THR A 290 -22.05 36.33 8.02
C THR A 290 -23.54 36.02 8.03
N ARG A 291 -24.36 37.08 7.87
CA ARG A 291 -25.82 36.97 7.63
C ARG A 291 -26.20 37.27 6.18
N GLU A 292 -25.21 37.31 5.29
CA GLU A 292 -25.42 37.62 3.89
C GLU A 292 -26.46 36.70 3.23
N PRO A 293 -27.28 37.25 2.30
CA PRO A 293 -28.19 36.43 1.49
C PRO A 293 -27.45 35.41 0.67
N LEU A 294 -28.09 34.25 0.39
CA LEU A 294 -27.48 33.19 -0.42
C LEU A 294 -27.07 33.67 -1.82
N LYS A 295 -27.74 34.67 -2.38
CA LYS A 295 -27.38 35.29 -3.65
C LYS A 295 -26.00 35.95 -3.55
N THR A 296 -25.77 36.78 -2.55
CA THR A 296 -24.49 37.45 -2.29
C THR A 296 -23.36 36.44 -2.06
N ILE A 297 -23.63 35.38 -1.28
CA ILE A 297 -22.66 34.31 -1.03
C ILE A 297 -22.33 33.54 -2.34
N ALA A 298 -23.35 33.24 -3.16
CA ALA A 298 -23.14 32.57 -4.44
C ALA A 298 -22.25 33.42 -5.36
N ASP A 299 -22.53 34.68 -5.49
CA ASP A 299 -21.75 35.61 -6.31
C ASP A 299 -20.32 35.72 -5.78
N ALA A 300 -20.13 35.91 -4.47
CA ALA A 300 -18.80 36.02 -3.86
C ALA A 300 -17.94 34.74 -3.96
N CYS A 301 -18.58 33.55 -4.03
CA CYS A 301 -17.89 32.28 -4.13
C CYS A 301 -17.82 31.70 -5.57
N GLY A 302 -18.19 32.51 -6.58
CA GLY A 302 -18.06 32.13 -7.98
C GLY A 302 -19.07 31.08 -8.47
N PHE A 303 -20.29 31.09 -7.89
CA PHE A 303 -21.42 30.29 -8.38
C PHE A 303 -22.31 31.15 -9.27
N ALA A 304 -22.82 30.59 -10.35
CA ALA A 304 -23.62 31.32 -11.33
C ALA A 304 -24.88 32.00 -10.71
N ASN A 305 -25.45 31.42 -9.66
CA ASN A 305 -26.58 31.96 -8.90
C ASN A 305 -26.84 31.12 -7.63
N ALA A 306 -27.75 31.59 -6.77
CA ALA A 306 -28.10 30.88 -5.53
C ALA A 306 -28.67 29.46 -5.77
N ASN A 307 -29.42 29.25 -6.86
CA ASN A 307 -29.95 27.91 -7.17
C ASN A 307 -28.83 26.92 -7.54
N HIS A 308 -27.86 27.39 -8.32
CA HIS A 308 -26.67 26.58 -8.64
C HIS A 308 -25.88 26.26 -7.36
N LEU A 309 -25.64 27.26 -6.51
CA LEU A 309 -25.02 27.03 -5.21
C LEU A 309 -25.78 25.97 -4.39
N CYS A 310 -27.09 26.10 -4.22
CA CYS A 310 -27.90 25.15 -3.45
C CYS A 310 -27.81 23.70 -4.00
N LYS A 311 -27.84 23.57 -5.33
CA LYS A 311 -27.69 22.24 -5.99
C LYS A 311 -26.35 21.62 -5.72
N VAL A 312 -25.26 22.38 -5.87
CA VAL A 312 -23.90 21.89 -5.63
C VAL A 312 -23.67 21.62 -4.15
N PHE A 313 -24.06 22.51 -3.27
CA PHE A 313 -23.92 22.36 -1.82
C PHE A 313 -24.63 21.10 -1.31
N ARG A 314 -25.88 20.83 -1.79
CA ARG A 314 -26.60 19.59 -1.45
C ARG A 314 -25.86 18.34 -1.92
N ARG A 315 -25.13 18.40 -3.06
CA ARG A 315 -24.34 17.26 -3.54
C ARG A 315 -23.18 16.91 -2.60
N PHE A 316 -22.59 17.93 -1.94
CA PHE A 316 -21.46 17.73 -1.02
C PHE A 316 -21.91 17.36 0.40
N HIS A 317 -23.02 17.97 0.88
CA HIS A 317 -23.45 17.88 2.28
C HIS A 317 -24.75 17.12 2.52
N HIS A 318 -25.48 16.72 1.47
CA HIS A 318 -26.80 16.08 1.53
C HIS A 318 -27.94 16.95 2.12
N PHE A 319 -27.67 18.20 2.50
CA PHE A 319 -28.62 19.19 2.98
C PHE A 319 -28.40 20.59 2.35
N THR A 320 -29.31 21.53 2.59
CA THR A 320 -29.23 22.85 1.96
C THR A 320 -28.33 23.82 2.72
N PRO A 321 -27.80 24.91 2.07
CA PRO A 321 -27.07 25.95 2.77
C PRO A 321 -27.88 26.60 3.91
N THR A 322 -29.20 26.76 3.74
CA THR A 322 -30.07 27.30 4.77
C THR A 322 -30.14 26.39 6.00
N THR A 323 -30.33 25.07 5.78
CA THR A 323 -30.32 24.09 6.85
C THR A 323 -28.99 24.08 7.57
N PHE A 324 -27.87 24.14 6.82
CA PHE A 324 -26.53 24.22 7.39
C PHE A 324 -26.36 25.44 8.31
N ARG A 325 -26.79 26.62 7.85
CA ARG A 325 -26.75 27.85 8.65
C ARG A 325 -27.58 27.76 9.93
N GLN A 326 -28.71 27.06 9.89
CA GLN A 326 -29.60 26.90 11.04
C GLN A 326 -29.10 25.92 12.08
N ALA A 327 -28.48 24.84 11.64
CA ALA A 327 -28.01 23.75 12.51
C ALA A 327 -26.76 24.11 13.35
N LEU A 328 -26.03 25.18 12.95
CA LEU A 328 -24.75 25.56 13.58
C LEU A 328 -24.79 26.93 14.27
N ARG A 329 -25.97 27.49 14.40
CA ARG A 329 -26.30 28.70 15.18
C ARG A 329 -27.15 28.38 16.38
#